data_88e2699a754dbbff13c6fd28e9ea9ca9
#
_entry.id   88e2699a754dbbff13c6fd28e9ea9ca9
#
_cell.length_a   1.000
_cell.length_b   1.000
_cell.length_c   1.000
_cell.angle_alpha   90.00
_cell.angle_beta   90.00
_cell.angle_gamma   90.00
#
_symmetry.space_group_name_H-M   'P 1'
#
loop_
_entity.id
_entity.type
_entity.pdbx_description
1 polymer ?
#
loop_
_entity_poly.entity_id
_entity_poly.type
_entity_poly.pdbx_seq_one_letter_code
_entity_poly.pdbx_strand_id
1 'polypeptide(L)'
;MDRPLGVPRPRRWFHPRGIRSRVNGRAMRGALCRCAGALAAGIGSCLLLLACAQVSAAADWAAAEGTRAWSFPRDHGSHPESRTEWWYFTGILSAADGRRFGYQLTFFRQGVVPVAADPTNPWSIRDLHLAHFTLTDVQARSFRYAERASRAGPGLAGASVDALRAWVLDWSATAEGDGFALEAREGDVAIRLSLRPRRQPVLHGSGGLSRKGPAPGQASWYASVTDLETTGTVRSGDGAEVAVRGASWFDHEFGSGQLAGDLAGWDWFGLRLSDGRALMIYRLRRRDGSAAPASSGTLVGADGTARHLTRDEVTIEPLTTWRSPHSDARYPARWRVLVPAAGVALELAPLVPDQELRTGRSTGVTYWEGAVAGGGTAGGAAVTAEGYAELTGYAGGMGGLF
;
A
#
# COMPACT_ATOMS: atom_id res chain seq x y z
N MET A 1 -46.97 2.70 39.92
CA MET A 1 -47.59 1.61 39.15
C MET A 1 -47.06 1.74 37.74
N ASP A 2 -45.98 1.05 37.42
CA ASP A 2 -45.64 0.75 36.06
C ASP A 2 -44.41 -0.21 36.08
N ARG A 3 -44.59 -1.33 35.42
CA ARG A 3 -43.67 -2.46 35.39
C ARG A 3 -42.61 -2.24 34.29
N PRO A 4 -41.36 -2.62 34.47
CA PRO A 4 -40.37 -2.64 33.38
C PRO A 4 -40.49 -3.92 32.54
N LEU A 5 -40.45 -3.75 31.24
CA LEU A 5 -40.40 -4.82 30.22
C LEU A 5 -39.03 -5.50 30.17
N GLY A 6 -39.08 -6.85 30.18
CA GLY A 6 -37.88 -7.71 30.22
C GLY A 6 -37.09 -7.77 28.94
N VAL A 7 -35.78 -7.81 29.11
CA VAL A 7 -34.77 -8.07 28.06
C VAL A 7 -34.64 -9.58 27.84
N PRO A 8 -34.68 -10.11 26.60
CA PRO A 8 -34.46 -11.53 26.33
C PRO A 8 -32.96 -11.90 26.37
N ARG A 9 -32.65 -12.99 27.07
CA ARG A 9 -31.32 -13.60 27.17
C ARG A 9 -30.93 -14.34 25.88
N PRO A 10 -29.64 -14.36 25.48
CA PRO A 10 -29.17 -15.12 24.31
C PRO A 10 -29.12 -16.62 24.59
N ARG A 11 -29.54 -17.42 23.61
CA ARG A 11 -29.51 -18.88 23.61
C ARG A 11 -28.09 -19.40 23.46
N ARG A 12 -27.73 -20.36 24.34
CA ARG A 12 -26.47 -21.13 24.25
C ARG A 12 -26.55 -22.13 23.08
N TRP A 13 -25.51 -22.14 22.24
CA TRP A 13 -25.32 -23.17 21.20
C TRP A 13 -24.43 -24.29 21.71
N PHE A 14 -24.80 -25.52 21.31
CA PHE A 14 -24.25 -26.80 21.73
C PHE A 14 -22.82 -27.03 21.24
N HIS A 15 -21.97 -27.62 22.12
CA HIS A 15 -20.72 -28.24 21.74
C HIS A 15 -20.96 -29.69 21.24
N PRO A 16 -20.36 -30.15 20.13
CA PRO A 16 -20.29 -31.53 19.79
C PRO A 16 -19.11 -32.23 20.50
N ARG A 17 -19.40 -33.38 21.08
CA ARG A 17 -18.48 -34.27 21.79
C ARG A 17 -17.45 -34.88 20.84
N GLY A 18 -16.19 -34.95 21.27
CA GLY A 18 -15.10 -35.63 20.58
C GLY A 18 -15.27 -37.16 20.52
N ILE A 19 -14.98 -37.72 19.35
CA ILE A 19 -14.83 -39.14 19.11
C ILE A 19 -13.35 -39.50 19.22
N ARG A 20 -12.99 -40.30 20.23
CA ARG A 20 -11.67 -40.92 20.37
C ARG A 20 -11.68 -42.23 19.56
N SER A 21 -10.89 -42.36 18.53
CA SER A 21 -10.58 -43.61 17.88
C SER A 21 -9.31 -44.22 18.49
N ARG A 22 -9.48 -45.46 19.06
CA ARG A 22 -8.37 -46.29 19.51
C ARG A 22 -7.75 -46.98 18.30
N VAL A 23 -6.45 -46.85 18.12
CA VAL A 23 -5.66 -47.67 17.21
C VAL A 23 -5.11 -48.85 17.99
N ASN A 24 -5.57 -50.07 17.65
CA ASN A 24 -5.02 -51.33 18.13
C ASN A 24 -3.84 -51.75 17.23
N GLY A 25 -2.67 -51.85 17.81
CA GLY A 25 -1.52 -52.49 17.19
C GLY A 25 -1.66 -54.02 17.20
N ARG A 26 -1.40 -54.66 16.08
CA ARG A 26 -1.06 -56.09 16.01
C ARG A 26 0.14 -56.24 15.08
N ALA A 27 1.21 -56.71 15.66
CA ALA A 27 2.39 -57.21 14.99
C ALA A 27 2.05 -58.58 14.38
N MET A 28 2.50 -58.83 13.16
CA MET A 28 2.72 -60.19 12.66
C MET A 28 4.08 -60.30 11.99
N ARG A 29 4.84 -61.25 12.54
CA ARG A 29 6.16 -61.68 12.04
C ARG A 29 5.96 -62.75 10.96
N GLY A 30 6.87 -62.77 9.98
CA GLY A 30 7.49 -64.01 9.45
C GLY A 30 6.89 -64.56 8.17
N ALA A 31 7.66 -64.55 7.12
CA ALA A 31 8.10 -65.78 6.47
C ALA A 31 9.05 -65.45 5.29
N LEU A 32 10.29 -65.92 5.47
CA LEU A 32 11.24 -66.10 4.36
C LEU A 32 10.81 -67.29 3.50
N CYS A 33 10.76 -67.16 2.20
CA CYS A 33 10.84 -68.29 1.29
C CYS A 33 11.79 -67.96 0.15
N ARG A 34 12.88 -68.71 0.10
CA ARG A 34 13.87 -68.75 -1.00
C ARG A 34 13.28 -69.58 -2.15
N CYS A 35 13.41 -69.12 -3.38
CA CYS A 35 13.57 -70.00 -4.54
C CYS A 35 14.44 -69.30 -5.57
N ALA A 36 15.57 -69.99 -5.87
CA ALA A 36 16.46 -69.68 -6.97
C ALA A 36 15.92 -70.33 -8.26
N GLY A 37 16.18 -69.69 -9.39
CA GLY A 37 16.17 -70.43 -10.66
C GLY A 37 15.83 -69.61 -11.89
N ALA A 38 16.80 -69.53 -12.80
CA ALA A 38 16.71 -69.43 -14.26
C ALA A 38 16.81 -68.06 -14.92
N LEU A 39 17.99 -67.87 -15.49
CA LEU A 39 18.25 -66.91 -16.61
C LEU A 39 17.45 -67.33 -17.85
N ALA A 40 16.82 -66.34 -18.54
CA ALA A 40 16.72 -66.30 -20.00
C ALA A 40 16.29 -64.91 -20.47
N ALA A 41 17.14 -64.31 -21.26
CA ALA A 41 16.94 -63.33 -22.34
C ALA A 41 15.58 -62.61 -22.50
N GLY A 42 15.62 -61.30 -22.44
CA GLY A 42 14.55 -60.43 -22.83
C GLY A 42 14.98 -58.94 -22.82
N ILE A 43 15.84 -58.54 -23.76
CA ILE A 43 16.10 -57.10 -24.07
C ILE A 43 14.84 -56.63 -24.80
N GLY A 44 14.00 -55.92 -24.11
CA GLY A 44 12.82 -55.31 -24.72
C GLY A 44 11.93 -54.66 -23.66
N SER A 45 11.81 -53.36 -23.68
CA SER A 45 10.78 -52.61 -22.95
C SER A 45 11.04 -52.19 -21.50
N CYS A 46 12.17 -51.57 -21.23
CA CYS A 46 12.35 -50.70 -20.05
C CYS A 46 12.31 -49.20 -20.43
N LEU A 47 11.46 -48.84 -21.39
CA LEU A 47 11.27 -47.47 -21.87
C LEU A 47 9.82 -46.99 -21.61
N LEU A 48 9.20 -47.39 -20.53
CA LEU A 48 7.96 -46.76 -20.09
C LEU A 48 7.91 -46.80 -18.57
N LEU A 49 7.78 -45.63 -17.99
CA LEU A 49 7.52 -45.27 -16.59
C LEU A 49 8.66 -44.47 -15.91
N LEU A 50 9.37 -43.63 -16.65
CA LEU A 50 9.75 -42.33 -16.12
C LEU A 50 8.61 -41.33 -16.47
N ALA A 51 7.42 -41.60 -15.93
CA ALA A 51 6.49 -40.53 -15.69
C ALA A 51 7.16 -39.66 -14.63
N CYS A 52 7.90 -38.63 -15.10
CA CYS A 52 8.24 -37.49 -14.29
C CYS A 52 6.92 -36.99 -13.70
N ALA A 53 6.66 -37.34 -12.45
CA ALA A 53 5.84 -36.51 -11.60
C ALA A 53 6.57 -35.18 -11.60
N GLN A 54 6.23 -34.32 -12.54
CA GLN A 54 6.48 -32.89 -12.38
C GLN A 54 5.65 -32.56 -11.15
N VAL A 55 6.30 -32.60 -9.99
CA VAL A 55 5.84 -31.85 -8.84
C VAL A 55 5.83 -30.42 -9.37
N SER A 56 4.66 -29.99 -9.82
CA SER A 56 4.42 -28.60 -10.13
C SER A 56 4.75 -27.90 -8.82
N ALA A 57 5.94 -27.32 -8.72
CA ALA A 57 6.27 -26.43 -7.63
C ALA A 57 5.11 -25.43 -7.61
N ALA A 58 4.40 -25.36 -6.51
CA ALA A 58 3.34 -24.40 -6.35
C ALA A 58 3.99 -23.05 -6.70
N ALA A 59 3.43 -22.34 -7.70
CA ALA A 59 3.99 -21.08 -8.12
C ALA A 59 3.99 -20.17 -6.90
N ASP A 60 5.16 -19.71 -6.48
CA ASP A 60 5.32 -18.75 -5.41
C ASP A 60 5.26 -17.32 -5.97
N TRP A 61 4.99 -16.37 -5.07
CA TRP A 61 5.07 -14.96 -5.42
C TRP A 61 6.54 -14.55 -5.62
N ALA A 62 6.79 -13.73 -6.66
CA ALA A 62 8.13 -13.22 -6.91
C ALA A 62 8.56 -12.24 -5.81
N ALA A 63 9.72 -12.48 -5.22
CA ALA A 63 10.34 -11.55 -4.29
C ALA A 63 10.93 -10.35 -5.03
N ALA A 64 10.93 -9.17 -4.39
CA ALA A 64 11.66 -8.01 -4.90
C ALA A 64 13.13 -8.16 -4.53
N GLU A 65 13.97 -8.58 -5.49
CA GLU A 65 15.39 -8.85 -5.30
C GLU A 65 16.22 -8.53 -6.56
N GLY A 66 17.52 -8.30 -6.37
CA GLY A 66 18.44 -8.08 -7.48
C GLY A 66 18.27 -6.73 -8.17
N THR A 67 18.25 -6.73 -9.49
CA THR A 67 18.10 -5.55 -10.34
C THR A 67 16.89 -5.70 -11.26
N ARG A 68 16.23 -4.58 -11.58
CA ARG A 68 15.09 -4.54 -12.50
C ARG A 68 15.36 -3.54 -13.62
N ALA A 69 15.07 -3.92 -14.85
CA ALA A 69 14.93 -2.97 -15.95
C ALA A 69 13.54 -2.35 -15.91
N TRP A 70 13.47 -1.05 -15.74
CA TRP A 70 12.23 -0.29 -15.73
C TRP A 70 11.88 0.18 -17.14
N SER A 71 10.61 0.14 -17.48
CA SER A 71 10.07 0.58 -18.77
C SER A 71 8.77 1.37 -18.55
N PHE A 72 8.87 2.69 -18.46
CA PHE A 72 7.70 3.55 -18.38
C PHE A 72 7.20 3.93 -19.78
N PRO A 73 5.86 3.99 -20.02
CA PRO A 73 4.78 3.94 -19.02
C PRO A 73 4.30 2.53 -18.63
N ARG A 74 4.86 1.44 -19.20
CA ARG A 74 4.41 0.07 -18.92
C ARG A 74 4.47 -0.24 -17.42
N ASP A 75 5.55 0.11 -16.74
CA ASP A 75 5.74 -0.19 -15.31
C ASP A 75 4.94 0.73 -14.36
N HIS A 76 4.01 1.54 -14.90
CA HIS A 76 2.88 2.08 -14.13
C HIS A 76 1.69 1.10 -14.08
N GLY A 77 1.70 0.06 -14.90
CA GLY A 77 0.74 -1.04 -14.87
C GLY A 77 1.02 -2.06 -13.77
N SER A 78 0.19 -3.10 -13.72
CA SER A 78 0.26 -4.11 -12.66
C SER A 78 1.41 -5.11 -12.86
N HIS A 79 1.91 -5.62 -11.73
CA HIS A 79 2.95 -6.63 -11.58
C HIS A 79 2.39 -7.86 -10.87
N PRO A 80 1.57 -8.67 -11.56
CA PRO A 80 0.82 -9.76 -10.95
C PRO A 80 1.70 -10.89 -10.39
N GLU A 81 2.98 -10.92 -10.72
CA GLU A 81 3.97 -11.81 -10.11
C GLU A 81 4.27 -11.46 -8.64
N SER A 82 4.04 -10.23 -8.23
CA SER A 82 4.16 -9.78 -6.84
C SER A 82 2.88 -10.05 -6.05
N ARG A 83 3.01 -10.32 -4.75
CA ARG A 83 1.85 -10.58 -3.89
C ARG A 83 1.07 -9.32 -3.57
N THR A 84 1.76 -8.20 -3.28
CA THR A 84 1.17 -6.94 -2.86
C THR A 84 1.59 -5.85 -3.82
N GLU A 85 0.68 -4.95 -4.15
CA GLU A 85 0.92 -3.84 -5.05
C GLU A 85 -0.05 -2.72 -4.74
N TRP A 86 0.41 -1.46 -4.82
CA TRP A 86 -0.47 -0.30 -4.67
C TRP A 86 -0.07 0.86 -5.57
N TRP A 87 -1.08 1.60 -5.98
CA TRP A 87 -1.03 2.86 -6.70
C TRP A 87 -1.60 3.93 -5.78
N TYR A 88 -0.76 4.80 -5.27
CA TYR A 88 -1.10 5.77 -4.25
C TYR A 88 -0.96 7.18 -4.83
N PHE A 89 -2.08 7.90 -4.92
CA PHE A 89 -2.14 9.28 -5.39
C PHE A 89 -2.55 10.20 -4.26
N THR A 90 -1.80 11.29 -4.08
CA THR A 90 -2.14 12.36 -3.14
C THR A 90 -1.89 13.71 -3.77
N GLY A 91 -2.57 14.74 -3.27
CA GLY A 91 -2.35 16.08 -3.77
C GLY A 91 -3.01 17.16 -2.92
N ILE A 92 -2.53 18.39 -3.14
CA ILE A 92 -3.11 19.60 -2.57
C ILE A 92 -3.58 20.46 -3.73
N LEU A 93 -4.87 20.81 -3.70
CA LEU A 93 -5.58 21.48 -4.77
C LEU A 93 -6.16 22.81 -4.24
N SER A 94 -6.28 23.80 -5.11
CA SER A 94 -6.88 25.09 -4.80
C SER A 94 -7.94 25.45 -5.84
N ALA A 95 -9.08 25.94 -5.38
CA ALA A 95 -10.11 26.54 -6.21
C ALA A 95 -9.87 28.05 -6.40
N ALA A 96 -10.52 28.66 -7.38
CA ALA A 96 -10.38 30.08 -7.68
C ALA A 96 -10.86 31.00 -6.55
N ASP A 97 -11.78 30.52 -5.72
CA ASP A 97 -12.32 31.22 -4.54
C ASP A 97 -11.41 31.11 -3.30
N GLY A 98 -10.22 30.51 -3.44
CA GLY A 98 -9.25 30.36 -2.37
C GLY A 98 -9.45 29.13 -1.49
N ARG A 99 -10.48 28.32 -1.71
CA ARG A 99 -10.61 27.03 -1.01
C ARG A 99 -9.47 26.10 -1.36
N ARG A 100 -9.00 25.37 -0.36
CA ARG A 100 -7.95 24.34 -0.52
C ARG A 100 -8.47 22.98 -0.14
N PHE A 101 -8.05 21.98 -0.90
CA PHE A 101 -8.43 20.59 -0.69
C PHE A 101 -7.19 19.71 -0.67
N GLY A 102 -7.16 18.75 0.26
CA GLY A 102 -6.27 17.61 0.20
C GLY A 102 -7.04 16.39 -0.30
N TYR A 103 -6.43 15.53 -1.13
CA TYR A 103 -7.02 14.27 -1.50
C TYR A 103 -6.00 13.14 -1.46
N GLN A 104 -6.50 11.93 -1.18
CA GLN A 104 -5.78 10.68 -1.39
C GLN A 104 -6.72 9.73 -2.15
N LEU A 105 -6.18 9.05 -3.16
CA LEU A 105 -6.84 7.95 -3.84
C LEU A 105 -5.82 6.82 -4.02
N THR A 106 -6.06 5.71 -3.35
CA THR A 106 -5.15 4.56 -3.38
C THR A 106 -5.90 3.33 -3.85
N PHE A 107 -5.27 2.59 -4.75
CA PHE A 107 -5.69 1.25 -5.16
C PHE A 107 -4.67 0.24 -4.66
N PHE A 108 -5.15 -0.87 -4.12
CA PHE A 108 -4.33 -1.98 -3.65
C PHE A 108 -4.73 -3.25 -4.40
N ARG A 109 -3.75 -4.05 -4.76
CA ARG A 109 -3.92 -5.43 -5.17
C ARG A 109 -3.23 -6.35 -4.16
N GLN A 110 -4.00 -7.25 -3.59
CA GLN A 110 -3.52 -8.25 -2.65
C GLN A 110 -3.71 -9.64 -3.26
N GLY A 111 -2.62 -10.32 -3.57
CA GLY A 111 -2.63 -11.69 -4.03
C GLY A 111 -3.05 -12.64 -2.90
N VAL A 112 -4.07 -13.42 -3.17
CA VAL A 112 -4.59 -14.46 -2.25
C VAL A 112 -3.93 -15.80 -2.55
N VAL A 113 -3.86 -16.14 -3.83
CA VAL A 113 -3.16 -17.32 -4.36
C VAL A 113 -2.37 -16.94 -5.61
N PRO A 114 -1.17 -17.51 -5.85
CA PRO A 114 -0.36 -17.18 -7.02
C PRO A 114 -1.05 -17.53 -8.34
N VAL A 115 -1.82 -18.61 -8.34
CA VAL A 115 -2.59 -19.08 -9.51
C VAL A 115 -4.04 -19.33 -9.07
N ALA A 116 -5.00 -18.79 -9.81
CA ALA A 116 -6.42 -19.02 -9.56
C ALA A 116 -6.74 -20.52 -9.69
N ALA A 117 -7.60 -21.04 -8.82
CA ALA A 117 -8.01 -22.47 -8.84
C ALA A 117 -8.70 -22.85 -10.16
N ASP A 118 -9.46 -21.94 -10.73
CA ASP A 118 -10.07 -22.05 -12.07
C ASP A 118 -9.92 -20.71 -12.81
N PRO A 119 -8.90 -20.58 -13.67
CA PRO A 119 -8.66 -19.32 -14.41
C PRO A 119 -9.76 -19.00 -15.44
N THR A 120 -10.58 -19.97 -15.82
CA THR A 120 -11.68 -19.76 -16.79
C THR A 120 -12.94 -19.24 -16.13
N ASN A 121 -13.06 -19.39 -14.81
CA ASN A 121 -14.18 -18.87 -14.04
C ASN A 121 -13.90 -17.43 -13.58
N PRO A 122 -14.63 -16.41 -14.08
CA PRO A 122 -14.40 -15.01 -13.72
C PRO A 122 -14.65 -14.72 -12.22
N TRP A 123 -15.27 -15.63 -11.49
CA TRP A 123 -15.49 -15.53 -10.05
C TRP A 123 -14.40 -16.22 -9.21
N SER A 124 -13.45 -16.91 -9.84
CA SER A 124 -12.31 -17.51 -9.16
C SER A 124 -11.42 -16.39 -8.59
N ILE A 125 -11.06 -16.53 -7.30
CA ILE A 125 -10.28 -15.49 -6.62
C ILE A 125 -8.80 -15.81 -6.81
N ARG A 126 -8.07 -14.90 -7.43
CA ARG A 126 -6.61 -14.83 -7.44
C ARG A 126 -6.14 -13.66 -6.60
N ASP A 127 -6.74 -12.51 -6.83
CA ASP A 127 -6.43 -11.24 -6.18
C ASP A 127 -7.67 -10.62 -5.55
N LEU A 128 -7.47 -9.88 -4.47
CA LEU A 128 -8.41 -8.91 -3.95
C LEU A 128 -7.94 -7.51 -4.33
N HIS A 129 -8.88 -6.67 -4.72
CA HIS A 129 -8.66 -5.28 -5.04
C HIS A 129 -9.36 -4.41 -4.02
N LEU A 130 -8.63 -3.47 -3.45
CA LEU A 130 -9.15 -2.56 -2.45
C LEU A 130 -8.85 -1.13 -2.91
N ALA A 131 -9.63 -0.18 -2.42
CA ALA A 131 -9.37 1.23 -2.69
C ALA A 131 -9.79 2.09 -1.50
N HIS A 132 -8.99 3.12 -1.23
CA HIS A 132 -9.28 4.17 -0.27
C HIS A 132 -9.36 5.51 -0.99
N PHE A 133 -10.36 6.29 -0.63
CA PHE A 133 -10.53 7.65 -1.12
C PHE A 133 -10.73 8.59 0.06
N THR A 134 -9.97 9.67 0.09
CA THR A 134 -10.13 10.73 1.10
C THR A 134 -10.25 12.09 0.44
N LEU A 135 -10.99 12.97 1.11
CA LEU A 135 -11.05 14.40 0.78
C LEU A 135 -11.00 15.22 2.06
N THR A 136 -10.02 16.10 2.13
CA THR A 136 -9.88 17.11 3.18
C THR A 136 -10.28 18.45 2.63
N ASP A 137 -11.33 19.08 3.19
CA ASP A 137 -11.65 20.49 2.96
C ASP A 137 -11.01 21.33 4.07
N VAL A 138 -10.00 22.10 3.70
CA VAL A 138 -9.15 22.82 4.68
C VAL A 138 -9.94 23.92 5.39
N GLN A 139 -10.74 24.71 4.64
CA GLN A 139 -11.52 25.80 5.20
C GLN A 139 -12.68 25.31 6.06
N ALA A 140 -13.37 24.25 5.61
CA ALA A 140 -14.43 23.61 6.39
C ALA A 140 -13.87 22.78 7.56
N ARG A 141 -12.54 22.57 7.63
CA ARG A 141 -11.86 21.71 8.60
C ARG A 141 -12.48 20.32 8.66
N SER A 142 -12.91 19.79 7.51
CA SER A 142 -13.57 18.50 7.39
C SER A 142 -12.71 17.51 6.65
N PHE A 143 -12.77 16.27 7.11
CA PHE A 143 -12.15 15.11 6.49
C PHE A 143 -13.22 14.05 6.21
N ARG A 144 -13.27 13.60 4.98
CA ARG A 144 -14.16 12.52 4.54
C ARG A 144 -13.33 11.41 3.95
N TYR A 145 -13.68 10.17 4.26
CA TYR A 145 -13.03 9.01 3.65
C TYR A 145 -14.04 7.93 3.32
N ALA A 146 -13.69 7.10 2.36
CA ALA A 146 -14.42 5.90 2.00
C ALA A 146 -13.44 4.79 1.63
N GLU A 147 -13.90 3.55 1.76
CA GLU A 147 -13.15 2.36 1.43
C GLU A 147 -13.98 1.40 0.59
N ARG A 148 -13.33 0.71 -0.34
CA ARG A 148 -13.95 -0.31 -1.19
C ARG A 148 -13.08 -1.54 -1.25
N ALA A 149 -13.72 -2.70 -1.40
CA ALA A 149 -13.06 -3.98 -1.59
C ALA A 149 -13.86 -4.83 -2.56
N SER A 150 -13.19 -5.47 -3.50
CA SER A 150 -13.80 -6.38 -4.47
C SER A 150 -12.80 -7.41 -4.94
N ARG A 151 -13.31 -8.56 -5.40
CA ARG A 151 -12.58 -9.44 -6.30
C ARG A 151 -12.71 -8.92 -7.74
N ALA A 152 -11.86 -9.40 -8.63
CA ALA A 152 -11.90 -9.01 -10.04
C ALA A 152 -13.28 -9.26 -10.67
N GLY A 153 -13.86 -10.45 -10.46
CA GLY A 153 -15.15 -10.83 -11.03
C GLY A 153 -15.27 -10.52 -12.51
N PRO A 154 -16.47 -10.39 -13.07
CA PRO A 154 -16.64 -9.94 -14.45
C PRO A 154 -16.48 -8.39 -14.54
N GLY A 155 -15.25 -7.89 -14.32
CA GLY A 155 -14.92 -6.47 -14.47
C GLY A 155 -15.25 -5.57 -13.28
N LEU A 156 -15.54 -6.12 -12.09
CA LEU A 156 -15.84 -5.33 -10.90
C LEU A 156 -14.64 -4.56 -10.37
N ALA A 157 -13.45 -5.15 -10.46
CA ALA A 157 -12.21 -4.54 -10.04
C ALA A 157 -11.04 -5.14 -10.82
N GLY A 158 -9.90 -4.47 -10.85
CA GLY A 158 -8.73 -4.99 -11.53
C GLY A 158 -7.60 -3.98 -11.66
N ALA A 159 -6.51 -4.45 -12.29
CA ALA A 159 -5.40 -3.62 -12.75
C ALA A 159 -4.83 -4.20 -14.05
N SER A 160 -4.54 -3.33 -15.04
CA SER A 160 -3.94 -3.73 -16.30
C SER A 160 -2.43 -3.85 -16.19
N VAL A 161 -1.84 -4.77 -16.95
CA VAL A 161 -0.38 -5.00 -16.95
C VAL A 161 0.37 -4.09 -17.95
N ASP A 162 -0.31 -3.55 -18.97
CA ASP A 162 0.34 -2.84 -20.08
C ASP A 162 0.53 -1.33 -19.82
N ALA A 163 -0.33 -0.76 -18.98
CA ALA A 163 -0.30 0.64 -18.59
C ALA A 163 -1.07 0.83 -17.29
N LEU A 164 -0.95 2.00 -16.66
CA LEU A 164 -1.78 2.34 -15.51
C LEU A 164 -3.26 2.24 -15.88
N ARG A 165 -3.94 1.32 -15.28
CA ARG A 165 -5.38 1.22 -15.15
C ARG A 165 -5.69 0.37 -13.95
N ALA A 166 -6.02 1.01 -12.82
CA ALA A 166 -6.49 0.35 -11.60
C ALA A 166 -7.90 0.83 -11.30
N TRP A 167 -8.80 -0.09 -10.91
CA TRP A 167 -10.18 0.28 -10.59
C TRP A 167 -10.79 -0.65 -9.55
N VAL A 168 -11.70 -0.09 -8.76
CA VAL A 168 -12.60 -0.83 -7.87
C VAL A 168 -13.99 -0.23 -8.01
N LEU A 169 -14.90 -0.96 -8.64
CA LEU A 169 -16.23 -0.52 -9.06
C LEU A 169 -16.13 0.70 -10.01
N ASP A 170 -16.65 1.85 -9.63
CA ASP A 170 -16.63 3.10 -10.40
C ASP A 170 -15.49 4.06 -10.01
N TRP A 171 -14.60 3.67 -9.09
CA TRP A 171 -13.37 4.43 -8.84
C TRP A 171 -12.26 3.94 -9.74
N SER A 172 -11.48 4.85 -10.28
CA SER A 172 -10.40 4.50 -11.21
C SER A 172 -9.22 5.46 -11.19
N ALA A 173 -8.06 4.91 -11.53
CA ALA A 173 -6.87 5.63 -11.97
C ALA A 173 -6.43 5.03 -13.31
N THR A 174 -6.33 5.86 -14.34
CA THR A 174 -6.04 5.41 -15.71
C THR A 174 -4.96 6.29 -16.35
N ALA A 175 -4.13 5.68 -17.20
CA ALA A 175 -3.27 6.45 -18.10
C ALA A 175 -4.13 7.26 -19.08
N GLU A 176 -3.79 8.54 -19.27
CA GLU A 176 -4.45 9.46 -20.19
C GLU A 176 -3.40 10.34 -20.88
N GLY A 177 -3.17 10.11 -22.17
CA GLY A 177 -2.10 10.78 -22.91
C GLY A 177 -0.72 10.47 -22.29
N ASP A 178 0.01 11.50 -21.90
CA ASP A 178 1.28 11.44 -21.19
C ASP A 178 1.15 11.48 -19.66
N GLY A 179 -0.09 11.47 -19.14
CA GLY A 179 -0.41 11.60 -17.73
C GLY A 179 -1.44 10.56 -17.25
N PHE A 180 -2.24 10.98 -16.28
CA PHE A 180 -3.19 10.12 -15.59
C PHE A 180 -4.52 10.83 -15.37
N ALA A 181 -5.62 10.07 -15.40
CA ALA A 181 -6.95 10.50 -14.98
C ALA A 181 -7.34 9.76 -13.70
N LEU A 182 -7.88 10.49 -12.73
CA LEU A 182 -8.42 9.94 -11.48
C LEU A 182 -9.90 10.26 -11.36
N GLU A 183 -10.70 9.24 -11.04
CA GLU A 183 -12.11 9.41 -10.74
C GLU A 183 -12.48 8.63 -9.47
N ALA A 184 -13.09 9.34 -8.51
CA ALA A 184 -13.68 8.72 -7.32
C ALA A 184 -14.88 9.54 -6.85
N ARG A 185 -15.94 8.83 -6.43
CA ARG A 185 -17.14 9.44 -5.87
C ARG A 185 -17.70 8.56 -4.76
N GLU A 186 -18.01 9.20 -3.64
CA GLU A 186 -18.73 8.55 -2.54
C GLU A 186 -19.68 9.56 -1.89
N GLY A 187 -21.00 9.30 -1.99
CA GLY A 187 -22.01 10.19 -1.46
C GLY A 187 -21.89 11.61 -2.02
N ASP A 188 -21.62 12.55 -1.11
CA ASP A 188 -21.51 13.99 -1.35
C ASP A 188 -20.08 14.47 -1.66
N VAL A 189 -19.10 13.56 -1.74
CA VAL A 189 -17.73 13.90 -2.11
C VAL A 189 -17.32 13.24 -3.44
N ALA A 190 -16.59 13.98 -4.26
CA ALA A 190 -16.08 13.46 -5.53
C ALA A 190 -14.82 14.20 -5.99
N ILE A 191 -13.97 13.49 -6.73
CA ILE A 191 -12.89 14.06 -7.54
C ILE A 191 -12.99 13.55 -8.97
N ARG A 192 -12.68 14.42 -9.93
CA ARG A 192 -12.33 14.07 -11.31
C ARG A 192 -11.14 14.92 -11.69
N LEU A 193 -9.98 14.28 -11.82
CA LEU A 193 -8.70 14.97 -11.94
C LEU A 193 -7.93 14.45 -13.14
N SER A 194 -7.28 15.37 -13.87
CA SER A 194 -6.25 15.07 -14.87
C SER A 194 -4.90 15.50 -14.31
N LEU A 195 -3.94 14.59 -14.35
CA LEU A 195 -2.60 14.74 -13.77
C LEU A 195 -1.56 14.61 -14.86
N ARG A 196 -0.70 15.62 -15.00
CA ARG A 196 0.39 15.61 -15.99
C ARG A 196 1.75 15.60 -15.31
N PRO A 197 2.62 14.60 -15.58
CA PRO A 197 3.96 14.56 -15.05
C PRO A 197 4.78 15.78 -15.51
N ARG A 198 5.43 16.46 -14.58
CA ARG A 198 6.43 17.50 -14.86
C ARG A 198 7.85 16.96 -14.86
N ARG A 199 8.02 15.69 -14.43
CA ARG A 199 9.32 15.02 -14.28
C ARG A 199 9.20 13.54 -14.58
N GLN A 200 10.34 12.94 -14.89
CA GLN A 200 10.46 11.48 -15.03
C GLN A 200 10.22 10.79 -13.68
N PRO A 201 9.79 9.54 -13.70
CA PRO A 201 9.67 8.74 -12.49
C PRO A 201 11.01 8.63 -11.74
N VAL A 202 10.94 8.69 -10.42
CA VAL A 202 12.06 8.55 -9.49
C VAL A 202 12.06 7.14 -8.92
N LEU A 203 13.18 6.46 -8.98
CA LEU A 203 13.36 5.12 -8.43
C LEU A 203 13.94 5.21 -7.01
N HIS A 204 13.24 4.65 -6.03
CA HIS A 204 13.67 4.68 -4.64
C HIS A 204 14.61 3.53 -4.28
N GLY A 205 15.46 3.74 -3.28
CA GLY A 205 16.45 2.75 -2.88
C GLY A 205 17.57 2.55 -3.91
N SER A 206 17.90 1.31 -4.21
CA SER A 206 18.94 0.96 -5.20
C SER A 206 18.27 0.58 -6.52
N GLY A 207 18.17 1.52 -7.47
CA GLY A 207 17.53 1.27 -8.77
C GLY A 207 16.07 0.83 -8.67
N GLY A 208 15.33 1.34 -7.68
CA GLY A 208 13.94 0.98 -7.41
C GLY A 208 13.77 -0.13 -6.36
N LEU A 209 14.82 -0.80 -5.94
CA LEU A 209 14.75 -1.79 -4.87
C LEU A 209 14.80 -1.09 -3.50
N SER A 210 13.65 -0.94 -2.87
CA SER A 210 13.47 -0.33 -1.56
C SER A 210 13.42 -1.41 -0.47
N ARG A 211 14.50 -1.55 0.31
CA ARG A 211 14.56 -2.53 1.38
C ARG A 211 13.69 -2.11 2.56
N LYS A 212 12.97 -3.09 3.15
CA LYS A 212 12.11 -2.90 4.33
C LYS A 212 12.58 -3.72 5.53
N GLY A 213 13.56 -4.60 5.33
CA GLY A 213 14.13 -5.45 6.38
C GLY A 213 15.43 -6.12 5.95
N PRO A 214 16.05 -6.87 6.87
CA PRO A 214 17.37 -7.49 6.63
C PRO A 214 17.30 -8.78 5.81
N ALA A 215 16.17 -9.49 5.80
CA ALA A 215 16.06 -10.78 5.13
C ALA A 215 15.87 -10.62 3.61
N PRO A 216 16.26 -11.61 2.80
CA PRO A 216 15.91 -11.68 1.39
C PRO A 216 14.39 -11.50 1.19
N GLY A 217 13.99 -10.84 0.14
CA GLY A 217 12.57 -10.57 -0.18
C GLY A 217 11.87 -9.53 0.72
N GLN A 218 12.48 -9.08 1.81
CA GLN A 218 11.95 -7.96 2.60
C GLN A 218 12.27 -6.63 1.92
N ALA A 219 11.71 -6.45 0.74
CA ALA A 219 11.87 -5.28 -0.11
C ALA A 219 10.66 -5.15 -1.03
N SER A 220 10.54 -4.01 -1.64
CA SER A 220 9.61 -3.71 -2.72
C SER A 220 10.32 -3.07 -3.89
N TRP A 221 9.73 -3.15 -5.07
CA TRP A 221 10.02 -2.29 -6.20
C TRP A 221 9.20 -1.02 -6.01
N TYR A 222 9.87 0.14 -5.99
CA TYR A 222 9.24 1.40 -5.63
C TYR A 222 9.67 2.54 -6.55
N ALA A 223 8.70 3.12 -7.24
CA ALA A 223 8.89 4.30 -8.10
C ALA A 223 7.85 5.37 -7.76
N SER A 224 8.23 6.64 -7.92
CA SER A 224 7.32 7.78 -7.71
C SER A 224 7.36 8.77 -8.86
N VAL A 225 6.22 9.40 -9.17
CA VAL A 225 6.17 10.65 -9.90
C VAL A 225 5.90 11.77 -8.89
N THR A 226 6.94 12.50 -8.55
CA THR A 226 6.96 13.41 -7.39
C THR A 226 6.35 14.79 -7.65
N ASP A 227 6.06 15.12 -8.92
CA ASP A 227 5.47 16.39 -9.33
C ASP A 227 4.54 16.18 -10.52
N LEU A 228 3.25 16.19 -10.23
CA LEU A 228 2.16 16.04 -11.20
C LEU A 228 1.34 17.34 -11.20
N GLU A 229 1.40 18.10 -12.30
CA GLU A 229 0.44 19.19 -12.50
C GLU A 229 -0.97 18.63 -12.52
N THR A 230 -1.85 19.18 -11.71
CA THR A 230 -3.19 18.63 -11.52
C THR A 230 -4.24 19.68 -11.76
N THR A 231 -5.23 19.33 -12.59
CA THR A 231 -6.43 20.13 -12.85
C THR A 231 -7.66 19.23 -12.79
N GLY A 232 -8.84 19.81 -12.61
CA GLY A 232 -10.08 19.04 -12.62
C GLY A 232 -11.14 19.67 -11.74
N THR A 233 -11.98 18.81 -11.13
CA THR A 233 -13.06 19.23 -10.26
C THR A 233 -13.06 18.46 -8.94
N VAL A 234 -13.52 19.14 -7.89
CA VAL A 234 -13.77 18.57 -6.55
C VAL A 234 -15.19 18.92 -6.14
N ARG A 235 -15.91 17.97 -5.57
CA ARG A 235 -17.13 18.20 -4.82
C ARG A 235 -16.90 17.85 -3.35
N SER A 236 -17.24 18.77 -2.46
CA SER A 236 -17.17 18.62 -1.00
C SER A 236 -18.52 19.02 -0.38
N GLY A 237 -19.26 18.03 0.10
CA GLY A 237 -20.61 18.22 0.62
C GLY A 237 -21.69 18.44 -0.46
N ASP A 238 -22.81 19.04 -0.07
CA ASP A 238 -23.98 19.26 -0.93
C ASP A 238 -23.79 20.35 -2.01
N GLY A 239 -22.61 20.97 -2.06
CA GLY A 239 -22.28 22.01 -3.03
C GLY A 239 -22.07 21.49 -4.45
N ALA A 240 -22.03 22.43 -5.39
CA ALA A 240 -21.64 22.13 -6.76
C ALA A 240 -20.16 21.70 -6.85
N GLU A 241 -19.81 20.96 -7.90
CA GLU A 241 -18.41 20.70 -8.23
C GLU A 241 -17.68 22.03 -8.52
N VAL A 242 -16.49 22.17 -7.98
CA VAL A 242 -15.65 23.34 -8.19
C VAL A 242 -14.41 22.98 -8.98
N ALA A 243 -14.04 23.84 -9.93
CA ALA A 243 -12.81 23.70 -10.66
C ALA A 243 -11.61 23.94 -9.73
N VAL A 244 -10.63 23.07 -9.83
CA VAL A 244 -9.42 23.11 -9.00
C VAL A 244 -8.16 22.93 -9.84
N ARG A 245 -7.07 23.44 -9.29
CA ARG A 245 -5.71 23.24 -9.80
C ARG A 245 -4.75 23.05 -8.63
N GLY A 246 -3.66 22.35 -8.88
CA GLY A 246 -2.64 22.14 -7.85
C GLY A 246 -1.58 21.19 -8.32
N ALA A 247 -1.04 20.45 -7.40
CA ALA A 247 -0.07 19.43 -7.74
C ALA A 247 -0.24 18.18 -6.88
N SER A 248 0.12 17.07 -7.48
CA SER A 248 -0.04 15.75 -6.91
C SER A 248 1.28 14.98 -6.89
N TRP A 249 1.25 13.91 -6.14
CA TRP A 249 2.26 12.88 -5.99
C TRP A 249 1.67 11.53 -6.36
N PHE A 250 2.44 10.67 -6.99
CA PHE A 250 2.06 9.29 -7.30
C PHE A 250 3.16 8.35 -6.87
N ASP A 251 2.82 7.37 -6.03
CA ASP A 251 3.67 6.24 -5.68
C ASP A 251 3.13 4.96 -6.29
N HIS A 252 4.01 4.17 -6.88
CA HIS A 252 3.75 2.82 -7.29
C HIS A 252 4.76 1.88 -6.62
N GLU A 253 4.24 0.96 -5.82
CA GLU A 253 5.08 0.05 -5.06
C GLU A 253 4.51 -1.36 -5.12
N PHE A 254 5.37 -2.37 -5.36
CA PHE A 254 4.97 -3.76 -5.47
C PHE A 254 6.06 -4.71 -4.97
N GLY A 255 5.65 -5.85 -4.40
CA GLY A 255 6.56 -6.86 -3.87
C GLY A 255 5.85 -7.97 -3.11
N SER A 256 6.65 -8.82 -2.45
CA SER A 256 6.14 -9.96 -1.69
C SER A 256 6.98 -10.15 -0.42
N GLY A 257 6.39 -10.01 0.75
CA GLY A 257 7.12 -10.16 2.03
C GLY A 257 7.92 -8.92 2.43
N GLN A 258 7.34 -7.75 2.30
CA GLN A 258 8.00 -6.46 2.42
C GLN A 258 8.39 -6.07 3.85
N LEU A 259 7.56 -6.38 4.85
CA LEU A 259 7.74 -5.91 6.21
C LEU A 259 8.36 -6.97 7.12
N ALA A 260 9.27 -6.54 7.99
CA ALA A 260 9.80 -7.36 9.06
C ALA A 260 8.78 -7.48 10.21
N GLY A 261 8.67 -8.66 10.82
CA GLY A 261 7.66 -8.96 11.83
C GLY A 261 7.78 -8.20 13.17
N ASP A 262 8.90 -7.49 13.39
CA ASP A 262 9.12 -6.64 14.56
C ASP A 262 8.65 -5.20 14.39
N LEU A 263 8.16 -4.84 13.20
CA LEU A 263 7.66 -3.50 12.92
C LEU A 263 6.26 -3.28 13.51
N ALA A 264 6.06 -2.10 14.06
CA ALA A 264 4.77 -1.62 14.53
C ALA A 264 3.98 -0.89 13.42
N GLY A 265 4.69 -0.25 12.49
CA GLY A 265 4.14 0.56 11.42
C GLY A 265 5.20 1.47 10.83
N TRP A 266 4.78 2.47 10.10
CA TRP A 266 5.65 3.48 9.50
C TRP A 266 5.08 4.89 9.61
N ASP A 267 5.98 5.88 9.48
CA ASP A 267 5.67 7.27 9.20
C ASP A 267 6.28 7.57 7.83
N TRP A 268 5.46 7.93 6.85
CA TRP A 268 5.87 8.27 5.50
C TRP A 268 5.52 9.72 5.19
N PHE A 269 6.35 10.37 4.38
CA PHE A 269 6.14 11.74 3.89
C PHE A 269 6.53 11.84 2.42
N GLY A 270 5.65 12.42 1.60
CA GLY A 270 5.94 12.89 0.25
C GLY A 270 5.76 14.41 0.20
N LEU A 271 6.87 15.14 0.09
CA LEU A 271 6.90 16.60 0.22
C LEU A 271 7.44 17.23 -1.06
N ARG A 272 6.85 18.35 -1.47
CA ARG A 272 7.35 19.24 -2.49
C ARG A 272 7.77 20.55 -1.84
N LEU A 273 8.95 21.05 -2.21
CA LEU A 273 9.51 22.29 -1.71
C LEU A 273 9.34 23.40 -2.75
N SER A 274 9.20 24.65 -2.29
CA SER A 274 8.99 25.82 -3.18
C SER A 274 10.20 26.13 -4.08
N ASP A 275 11.38 25.60 -3.78
CA ASP A 275 12.58 25.73 -4.62
C ASP A 275 12.68 24.66 -5.71
N GLY A 276 11.62 23.88 -5.88
CA GLY A 276 11.51 22.84 -6.90
C GLY A 276 12.09 21.49 -6.48
N ARG A 277 12.63 21.31 -5.29
CA ARG A 277 13.02 20.00 -4.79
C ARG A 277 11.79 19.19 -4.31
N ALA A 278 11.96 17.86 -4.24
CA ALA A 278 11.00 16.99 -3.58
C ALA A 278 11.72 16.05 -2.60
N LEU A 279 11.02 15.61 -1.56
CA LEU A 279 11.57 14.78 -0.51
C LEU A 279 10.56 13.67 -0.16
N MET A 280 10.90 12.43 -0.47
CA MET A 280 10.21 11.26 0.08
C MET A 280 11.05 10.73 1.24
N ILE A 281 10.44 10.51 2.37
CA ILE A 281 11.10 9.90 3.53
C ILE A 281 10.13 8.98 4.25
N TYR A 282 10.65 7.88 4.80
CA TYR A 282 9.88 7.03 5.70
C TYR A 282 10.72 6.52 6.87
N ARG A 283 10.07 6.42 8.01
CA ARG A 283 10.58 5.80 9.22
C ARG A 283 9.79 4.53 9.51
N LEU A 284 10.41 3.37 9.34
CA LEU A 284 9.84 2.10 9.79
C LEU A 284 10.02 2.03 11.31
N ARG A 285 8.91 1.97 12.05
CA ARG A 285 8.94 1.97 13.53
C ARG A 285 8.87 0.56 14.08
N ARG A 286 9.80 0.22 14.93
CA ARG A 286 9.73 -0.98 15.73
C ARG A 286 8.77 -0.82 16.91
N ARG A 287 8.41 -1.94 17.52
CA ARG A 287 7.49 -1.95 18.67
C ARG A 287 8.03 -1.21 19.91
N ASP A 288 9.35 -1.07 20.03
CA ASP A 288 10.02 -0.27 21.05
C ASP A 288 10.07 1.23 20.72
N GLY A 289 9.50 1.64 19.59
CA GLY A 289 9.49 3.02 19.09
C GLY A 289 10.76 3.44 18.34
N SER A 290 11.79 2.60 18.27
CA SER A 290 13.00 2.90 17.53
C SER A 290 12.79 2.84 16.02
N ALA A 291 13.61 3.58 15.25
CA ALA A 291 13.63 3.49 13.79
C ALA A 291 14.39 2.22 13.34
N ALA A 292 13.77 1.42 12.51
CA ALA A 292 14.44 0.27 11.90
C ALA A 292 15.54 0.73 10.94
N PRO A 293 16.63 -0.06 10.77
CA PRO A 293 17.75 0.29 9.88
C PRO A 293 17.36 0.52 8.42
N ALA A 294 16.26 -0.11 7.96
CA ALA A 294 15.74 0.03 6.62
C ALA A 294 14.90 1.31 6.41
N SER A 295 14.73 2.15 7.44
CA SER A 295 14.18 3.50 7.27
C SER A 295 15.05 4.28 6.32
N SER A 296 14.45 5.00 5.37
CA SER A 296 15.22 5.69 4.34
C SER A 296 14.41 6.80 3.65
N GLY A 297 14.98 7.41 2.63
CA GLY A 297 14.30 8.40 1.82
C GLY A 297 14.99 8.64 0.49
N THR A 298 14.46 9.60 -0.25
CA THR A 298 15.02 10.10 -1.49
C THR A 298 14.82 11.60 -1.57
N LEU A 299 15.90 12.33 -1.72
CA LEU A 299 15.87 13.75 -2.06
C LEU A 299 15.96 13.87 -3.58
N VAL A 300 15.02 14.60 -4.17
CA VAL A 300 14.96 14.88 -5.59
C VAL A 300 15.30 16.35 -5.80
N GLY A 301 16.35 16.62 -6.55
CA GLY A 301 16.79 17.97 -6.92
C GLY A 301 15.78 18.68 -7.83
N ALA A 302 15.90 19.99 -7.96
CA ALA A 302 15.10 20.77 -8.90
C ALA A 302 15.31 20.34 -10.37
N ASP A 303 16.47 19.78 -10.67
CA ASP A 303 16.85 19.20 -11.96
C ASP A 303 16.32 17.76 -12.16
N GLY A 304 15.64 17.18 -11.17
CA GLY A 304 15.15 15.80 -11.19
C GLY A 304 16.16 14.73 -10.73
N THR A 305 17.41 15.13 -10.42
CA THR A 305 18.42 14.20 -9.89
C THR A 305 17.98 13.63 -8.55
N ALA A 306 17.91 12.29 -8.43
CA ALA A 306 17.51 11.62 -7.21
C ALA A 306 18.74 11.17 -6.40
N ARG A 307 18.73 11.45 -5.09
CA ARG A 307 19.73 10.99 -4.12
C ARG A 307 19.04 10.16 -3.05
N HIS A 308 19.44 8.90 -2.92
CA HIS A 308 19.01 8.05 -1.82
C HIS A 308 19.53 8.60 -0.47
N LEU A 309 18.69 8.55 0.55
CA LEU A 309 18.97 8.95 1.92
C LEU A 309 18.88 7.72 2.83
N THR A 310 19.93 7.46 3.58
CA THR A 310 19.92 6.42 4.63
C THR A 310 19.18 6.93 5.86
N ARG A 311 18.84 6.00 6.77
CA ARG A 311 18.23 6.35 8.07
C ARG A 311 18.99 7.44 8.83
N ASP A 312 20.31 7.38 8.82
CA ASP A 312 21.16 8.26 9.62
C ASP A 312 21.35 9.67 9.00
N GLU A 313 20.93 9.85 7.74
CA GLU A 313 20.92 11.15 7.04
C GLU A 313 19.62 11.92 7.24
N VAL A 314 18.58 11.32 7.84
CA VAL A 314 17.27 11.92 8.01
C VAL A 314 16.84 11.89 9.46
N THR A 315 16.38 13.02 9.98
CA THR A 315 15.71 13.08 11.29
C THR A 315 14.25 13.47 11.09
N ILE A 316 13.34 12.69 11.66
CA ILE A 316 11.91 13.00 11.77
C ILE A 316 11.59 13.08 13.26
N GLU A 317 11.51 14.30 13.79
CA GLU A 317 11.24 14.57 15.20
C GLU A 317 9.80 15.03 15.40
N PRO A 318 8.95 14.25 16.11
CA PRO A 318 7.63 14.72 16.50
C PRO A 318 7.73 15.87 17.51
N LEU A 319 7.08 17.00 17.22
CA LEU A 319 7.06 18.18 18.10
C LEU A 319 5.81 18.22 18.99
N THR A 320 4.67 17.74 18.47
CA THR A 320 3.40 17.65 19.19
C THR A 320 2.67 16.37 18.84
N THR A 321 1.63 16.05 19.60
CA THR A 321 0.75 14.92 19.34
C THR A 321 -0.71 15.37 19.27
N TRP A 322 -1.51 14.68 18.47
CA TRP A 322 -2.95 14.78 18.41
C TRP A 322 -3.57 13.44 18.82
N ARG A 323 -4.62 13.48 19.66
CA ARG A 323 -5.38 12.30 20.06
C ARG A 323 -6.62 12.19 19.21
N SER A 324 -6.79 11.07 18.52
CA SER A 324 -7.99 10.81 17.74
C SER A 324 -9.22 10.69 18.63
N PRO A 325 -10.31 11.40 18.32
CA PRO A 325 -11.59 11.20 19.00
C PRO A 325 -12.28 9.89 18.58
N HIS A 326 -11.77 9.20 17.57
CA HIS A 326 -12.39 8.02 16.98
C HIS A 326 -11.79 6.70 17.47
N SER A 327 -10.47 6.65 17.63
CA SER A 327 -9.72 5.44 18.02
C SER A 327 -8.95 5.58 19.34
N ASP A 328 -8.92 6.79 19.92
CA ASP A 328 -8.05 7.16 21.05
C ASP A 328 -6.54 7.10 20.75
N ALA A 329 -6.15 6.75 19.54
CA ALA A 329 -4.76 6.72 19.12
C ALA A 329 -4.10 8.11 19.23
N ARG A 330 -2.81 8.11 19.55
CA ARG A 330 -2.02 9.34 19.62
C ARG A 330 -1.06 9.39 18.43
N TYR A 331 -1.34 10.30 17.52
CA TYR A 331 -0.51 10.52 16.34
C TYR A 331 0.42 11.72 16.55
N PRO A 332 1.65 11.71 16.02
CA PRO A 332 2.41 12.94 15.81
C PRO A 332 1.57 13.96 15.00
N ALA A 333 1.65 15.24 15.37
CA ALA A 333 0.82 16.29 14.75
C ALA A 333 1.61 17.53 14.32
N ARG A 334 2.88 17.61 14.63
CA ARG A 334 3.88 18.53 14.06
C ARG A 334 5.21 17.81 14.04
N TRP A 335 6.00 18.13 13.04
CA TRP A 335 7.30 17.47 12.85
C TRP A 335 8.37 18.48 12.52
N ARG A 336 9.57 18.23 13.04
CA ARG A 336 10.81 18.77 12.49
C ARG A 336 11.45 17.69 11.62
N VAL A 337 11.69 18.03 10.36
CA VAL A 337 12.36 17.15 9.39
C VAL A 337 13.70 17.77 9.03
N LEU A 338 14.79 17.02 9.25
CA LEU A 338 16.14 17.47 8.95
C LEU A 338 16.81 16.50 7.97
N VAL A 339 17.48 17.07 6.96
CA VAL A 339 18.43 16.39 6.08
C VAL A 339 19.71 17.25 6.03
N PRO A 340 20.58 17.12 7.06
CA PRO A 340 21.72 18.06 7.23
C PRO A 340 22.65 18.14 6.03
N ALA A 341 22.96 16.98 5.40
CA ALA A 341 23.84 16.92 4.22
C ALA A 341 23.26 17.63 2.98
N ALA A 342 21.97 17.95 2.98
CA ALA A 342 21.30 18.73 1.93
C ALA A 342 20.93 20.14 2.39
N GLY A 343 21.30 20.51 3.62
CA GLY A 343 20.96 21.79 4.24
C GLY A 343 19.44 21.98 4.43
N VAL A 344 18.65 20.88 4.54
CA VAL A 344 17.20 20.95 4.68
C VAL A 344 16.82 20.86 6.15
N ALA A 345 16.04 21.85 6.61
CA ALA A 345 15.43 21.91 7.93
C ALA A 345 14.01 22.47 7.79
N LEU A 346 12.99 21.61 8.00
CA LEU A 346 11.58 21.96 7.84
C LEU A 346 10.81 21.74 9.14
N GLU A 347 9.82 22.59 9.40
CA GLU A 347 8.75 22.31 10.36
C GLU A 347 7.44 22.16 9.59
N LEU A 348 6.74 21.05 9.85
CA LEU A 348 5.52 20.65 9.17
C LEU A 348 4.37 20.54 10.16
N ALA A 349 3.15 20.80 9.70
CA ALA A 349 1.94 20.58 10.46
C ALA A 349 0.82 20.07 9.53
N PRO A 350 -0.16 19.29 10.04
CA PRO A 350 -1.36 18.95 9.30
C PRO A 350 -2.15 20.20 8.90
N LEU A 351 -2.72 20.21 7.69
CA LEU A 351 -3.68 21.24 7.31
C LEU A 351 -4.99 21.13 8.12
N VAL A 352 -5.38 19.90 8.44
CA VAL A 352 -6.46 19.56 9.38
C VAL A 352 -5.94 18.46 10.29
N PRO A 353 -6.08 18.53 11.62
CA PRO A 353 -5.55 17.50 12.51
C PRO A 353 -6.25 16.14 12.38
N ASP A 354 -7.58 16.14 12.22
CA ASP A 354 -8.39 14.93 12.12
C ASP A 354 -8.44 14.44 10.66
N GLN A 355 -7.51 13.55 10.32
CA GLN A 355 -7.44 12.88 9.02
C GLN A 355 -7.20 11.37 9.21
N GLU A 356 -7.90 10.76 10.20
CA GLU A 356 -7.81 9.35 10.49
C GLU A 356 -8.78 8.52 9.65
N LEU A 357 -8.29 7.46 9.01
CA LEU A 357 -9.08 6.44 8.32
C LEU A 357 -9.21 5.18 9.19
N ARG A 358 -10.41 4.62 9.22
CA ARG A 358 -10.72 3.34 9.87
C ARG A 358 -11.26 2.39 8.82
N THR A 359 -10.37 1.60 8.22
CA THR A 359 -10.65 0.82 7.01
C THR A 359 -10.95 -0.65 7.32
N GLY A 360 -11.87 -0.86 8.28
CA GLY A 360 -12.25 -2.19 8.77
C GLY A 360 -12.92 -3.10 7.75
N ARG A 361 -13.42 -2.56 6.63
CA ARG A 361 -14.09 -3.33 5.57
C ARG A 361 -13.17 -3.65 4.38
N SER A 362 -11.96 -3.13 4.38
CA SER A 362 -10.95 -3.35 3.33
C SER A 362 -9.65 -3.88 3.93
N THR A 363 -8.71 -3.02 4.28
CA THR A 363 -7.39 -3.43 4.78
C THR A 363 -7.40 -3.88 6.24
N GLY A 364 -8.41 -3.54 7.02
CA GLY A 364 -8.47 -3.82 8.46
C GLY A 364 -7.56 -2.93 9.31
N VAL A 365 -6.95 -1.89 8.72
CA VAL A 365 -6.00 -0.99 9.38
C VAL A 365 -6.68 0.33 9.74
N THR A 366 -6.37 0.87 10.91
CA THR A 366 -6.66 2.26 11.26
C THR A 366 -5.38 3.05 11.18
N TYR A 367 -5.34 4.13 10.38
CA TYR A 367 -4.15 4.94 10.15
C TYR A 367 -4.53 6.40 9.91
N TRP A 368 -3.56 7.28 10.07
CA TRP A 368 -3.72 8.70 9.76
C TRP A 368 -3.09 8.99 8.40
N GLU A 369 -3.83 9.69 7.55
CA GLU A 369 -3.45 9.98 6.17
C GLU A 369 -3.86 11.40 5.84
N GLY A 370 -2.88 12.32 5.70
CA GLY A 370 -3.29 13.71 5.61
C GLY A 370 -2.35 14.66 4.91
N ALA A 371 -2.99 15.72 4.39
CA ALA A 371 -2.32 16.88 3.85
C ALA A 371 -1.55 17.63 4.93
N VAL A 372 -0.27 17.88 4.68
CA VAL A 372 0.65 18.60 5.55
C VAL A 372 1.28 19.77 4.82
N ALA A 373 1.59 20.84 5.53
CA ALA A 373 2.32 21.97 5.02
C ALA A 373 3.20 22.61 6.10
N GLY A 374 4.15 23.40 5.67
CA GLY A 374 5.03 24.12 6.55
C GLY A 374 6.14 24.87 5.81
N GLY A 375 7.27 25.04 6.45
CA GLY A 375 8.41 25.71 5.83
C GLY A 375 9.66 25.61 6.69
N GLY A 376 10.70 26.25 6.24
CA GLY A 376 11.99 26.25 6.90
C GLY A 376 13.08 26.73 5.97
N THR A 377 14.22 26.06 5.98
CA THR A 377 15.35 26.42 5.14
C THR A 377 15.82 25.20 4.33
N ALA A 378 16.38 25.52 3.16
CA ALA A 378 17.00 24.53 2.30
C ALA A 378 18.21 25.17 1.57
N GLY A 379 19.42 24.69 1.88
CA GLY A 379 20.66 25.31 1.42
C GLY A 379 20.86 26.75 1.92
N GLY A 380 20.32 27.06 3.11
CA GLY A 380 20.37 28.40 3.72
C GLY A 380 19.28 29.36 3.24
N ALA A 381 18.53 29.07 2.18
CA ALA A 381 17.39 29.83 1.70
C ALA A 381 16.09 29.44 2.36
N ALA A 382 15.18 30.40 2.56
CA ALA A 382 13.82 30.09 3.06
C ALA A 382 13.01 29.32 2.02
N VAL A 383 12.31 28.28 2.44
CA VAL A 383 11.42 27.47 1.59
C VAL A 383 10.10 27.18 2.29
N THR A 384 9.05 27.03 1.50
CA THR A 384 7.82 26.35 1.95
C THR A 384 7.85 24.90 1.50
N ALA A 385 7.12 24.05 2.23
CA ALA A 385 6.94 22.64 1.91
C ALA A 385 5.45 22.29 2.04
N GLU A 386 4.94 21.49 1.13
CA GLU A 386 3.60 20.91 1.21
C GLU A 386 3.60 19.49 0.64
N GLY A 387 2.67 18.68 1.08
CA GLY A 387 2.54 17.30 0.62
C GLY A 387 1.62 16.48 1.51
N TYR A 388 1.95 15.21 1.64
CA TYR A 388 1.19 14.27 2.45
C TYR A 388 2.07 13.54 3.45
N ALA A 389 1.45 13.11 4.54
CA ALA A 389 2.05 12.19 5.50
C ALA A 389 1.08 11.05 5.79
N GLU A 390 1.62 9.85 5.90
CA GLU A 390 0.93 8.63 6.29
C GLU A 390 1.55 8.08 7.59
N LEU A 391 0.70 7.80 8.58
CA LEU A 391 1.12 7.34 9.90
C LEU A 391 0.35 6.07 10.25
N THR A 392 1.02 4.92 10.19
CA THR A 392 0.41 3.61 10.45
C THR A 392 0.83 3.03 11.79
N GLY A 393 0.06 2.06 12.32
CA GLY A 393 0.42 1.32 13.53
C GLY A 393 0.35 2.11 14.84
N TYR A 394 -0.36 3.24 14.88
CA TYR A 394 -0.63 3.99 16.10
C TYR A 394 -1.94 3.59 16.76
N ALA A 395 -2.92 3.15 15.99
CA ALA A 395 -4.24 2.72 16.45
C ALA A 395 -4.39 1.19 16.54
N GLY A 396 -3.28 0.46 16.62
CA GLY A 396 -3.27 -1.01 16.65
C GLY A 396 -2.33 -1.61 15.60
N GLY A 397 -2.32 -2.95 15.49
CA GLY A 397 -1.45 -3.65 14.55
C GLY A 397 -1.84 -3.42 13.09
N MET A 398 -0.89 -3.71 12.18
CA MET A 398 -1.03 -3.51 10.73
C MET A 398 -1.96 -4.52 10.03
N GLY A 399 -2.67 -5.35 10.76
CA GLY A 399 -3.52 -6.38 10.19
C GLY A 399 -2.74 -7.36 9.31
N GLY A 400 -3.00 -8.49 8.95
CA GLY A 400 -2.16 -9.43 8.18
C GLY A 400 -2.09 -9.17 6.67
N LEU A 401 -2.28 -7.95 6.21
CA LEU A 401 -2.26 -7.59 4.77
C LEU A 401 -0.90 -7.13 4.26
N PHE A 402 0.04 -6.78 5.15
CA PHE A 402 1.39 -6.28 4.80
C PHE A 402 2.48 -7.16 5.37
#